data_600cceb5b6e5efdf8ea78b8681227435
#
_entry.id   600cceb5b6e5efdf8ea78b8681227435
#
_cell.length_a   1.000
_cell.length_b   1.000
_cell.length_c   1.000
_cell.angle_alpha   90.00
_cell.angle_beta   90.00
_cell.angle_gamma   90.00
#
_symmetry.space_group_name_H-M   'P 1'
#
loop_
_entity.id
_entity.type
_entity.pdbx_description
1 polymer ?
#
loop_
_entity_poly.entity_id
_entity_poly.type
_entity_poly.pdbx_seq_one_letter_code
_entity_poly.pdbx_strand_id
1 'polypeptide(L)'
;MNIPRRDWITLLGSPVFWFFCVNAIAQEGYYGVGHDRWHMEFYSKLNRNDGKGSCCNLMDCRPTQSRMVGDHYEVKVDGEWTPVPKDKINNVVAPDGGAHVCAPRQVGPNKGVLFCVVLPREVQAVEVFWPYS
;
A
#
# COMPACT_ATOMS: atom_id res chain seq x y z
N MET A 1 -2.02 -33.87 70.98
CA MET A 1 -2.24 -34.27 69.62
C MET A 1 -2.06 -33.01 68.72
N ASN A 2 -0.88 -32.93 68.16
CA ASN A 2 -0.58 -31.82 67.26
C ASN A 2 -0.91 -32.23 65.83
N ILE A 3 -1.91 -31.55 65.24
CA ILE A 3 -2.24 -31.69 63.84
C ILE A 3 -1.41 -30.66 63.08
N PRO A 4 -0.54 -31.04 62.17
CA PRO A 4 0.19 -30.06 61.41
C PRO A 4 -0.75 -29.43 60.39
N ARG A 5 -0.82 -28.10 60.42
CA ARG A 5 -1.49 -27.32 59.43
C ARG A 5 -0.73 -27.46 58.11
N ARG A 6 -1.38 -28.08 57.14
CA ARG A 6 -0.90 -28.11 55.75
C ARG A 6 -1.24 -26.76 55.14
N ASP A 7 -0.22 -25.97 54.95
CA ASP A 7 -0.32 -24.73 54.21
C ASP A 7 -0.57 -25.06 52.74
N TRP A 8 -1.78 -24.78 52.31
CA TRP A 8 -2.14 -24.81 50.91
C TRP A 8 -1.57 -23.56 50.27
N ILE A 9 -0.40 -23.66 49.71
CA ILE A 9 0.12 -22.64 48.81
C ILE A 9 -0.65 -22.81 47.51
N THR A 10 -1.70 -22.04 47.36
CA THR A 10 -2.36 -21.83 46.08
C THR A 10 -1.44 -21.01 45.20
N LEU A 11 -0.66 -21.71 44.40
CA LEU A 11 0.03 -21.12 43.26
C LEU A 11 -1.03 -20.65 42.25
N LEU A 12 -1.48 -19.40 42.43
CA LEU A 12 -2.18 -18.69 41.40
C LEU A 12 -1.20 -18.45 40.24
N GLY A 13 -1.13 -19.43 39.37
CA GLY A 13 -0.48 -19.27 38.08
C GLY A 13 -1.22 -18.18 37.30
N SER A 14 -0.66 -17.00 37.32
CA SER A 14 -1.10 -15.92 36.46
C SER A 14 -0.93 -16.38 35.01
N PRO A 15 -2.00 -16.46 34.21
CA PRO A 15 -1.82 -16.68 32.80
C PRO A 15 -1.22 -15.39 32.22
N VAL A 16 0.08 -15.44 31.99
CA VAL A 16 0.74 -14.44 31.18
C VAL A 16 0.18 -14.60 29.78
N PHE A 17 -0.86 -13.83 29.50
CA PHE A 17 -1.33 -13.62 28.13
C PHE A 17 -0.20 -12.90 27.37
N TRP A 18 0.61 -13.68 26.70
CA TRP A 18 1.47 -13.16 25.66
C TRP A 18 0.56 -12.68 24.53
N PHE A 19 0.23 -11.38 24.58
CA PHE A 19 -0.24 -10.71 23.39
C PHE A 19 0.90 -10.75 22.39
N PHE A 20 0.90 -11.77 21.55
CA PHE A 20 1.60 -11.70 20.30
C PHE A 20 0.88 -10.61 19.51
N CYS A 21 1.41 -9.40 19.54
CA CYS A 21 1.16 -8.43 18.52
C CYS A 21 1.67 -9.06 17.22
N VAL A 22 0.81 -9.79 16.56
CA VAL A 22 1.02 -10.15 15.16
C VAL A 22 0.98 -8.80 14.47
N ASN A 23 2.14 -8.20 14.26
CA ASN A 23 2.27 -7.18 13.25
C ASN A 23 1.81 -7.87 11.98
N ALA A 24 0.56 -7.61 11.58
CA ALA A 24 0.13 -7.89 10.24
C ALA A 24 1.01 -7.01 9.36
N ILE A 25 2.14 -7.54 8.96
CA ILE A 25 2.88 -7.04 7.83
C ILE A 25 1.85 -7.13 6.73
N ALA A 26 1.33 -5.98 6.29
CA ALA A 26 0.57 -5.92 5.06
C ALA A 26 1.53 -6.47 4.01
N GLN A 27 1.40 -7.74 3.73
CA GLN A 27 2.09 -8.35 2.62
C GLN A 27 1.63 -7.55 1.41
N GLU A 28 2.53 -6.78 0.84
CA GLU A 28 2.34 -6.24 -0.48
C GLU A 28 2.10 -7.43 -1.38
N GLY A 29 0.82 -7.73 -1.56
CA GLY A 29 0.44 -8.95 -2.24
C GLY A 29 0.78 -8.80 -3.70
N TYR A 30 1.50 -9.74 -4.10
CA TYR A 30 1.62 -10.21 -5.42
C TYR A 30 0.23 -10.24 -6.08
N TYR A 31 0.00 -9.39 -7.12
CA TYR A 31 -1.29 -9.24 -7.77
C TYR A 31 -2.46 -8.98 -6.81
N GLY A 32 -2.64 -7.75 -6.46
CA GLY A 32 -3.94 -7.28 -6.04
C GLY A 32 -4.36 -7.53 -4.62
N VAL A 33 -3.46 -7.60 -3.64
CA VAL A 33 -3.91 -7.33 -2.28
C VAL A 33 -4.49 -5.92 -2.26
N GLY A 34 -5.80 -5.85 -2.08
CA GLY A 34 -6.58 -4.63 -2.21
C GLY A 34 -7.12 -4.34 -3.61
N HIS A 35 -6.73 -5.07 -4.66
CA HIS A 35 -7.26 -4.89 -6.00
C HIS A 35 -8.78 -5.08 -6.06
N ASP A 36 -9.27 -6.19 -5.55
CA ASP A 36 -10.69 -6.54 -5.62
C ASP A 36 -11.58 -5.50 -4.99
N ARG A 37 -11.13 -4.90 -3.89
CA ARG A 37 -11.85 -3.84 -3.20
C ARG A 37 -12.09 -2.62 -4.09
N TRP A 38 -11.10 -2.26 -4.91
CA TRP A 38 -11.12 -1.02 -5.69
C TRP A 38 -11.37 -1.22 -7.18
N HIS A 39 -11.44 -2.47 -7.65
CA HIS A 39 -11.54 -2.77 -9.07
C HIS A 39 -12.74 -2.07 -9.72
N MET A 40 -13.94 -2.33 -9.24
CA MET A 40 -15.17 -1.81 -9.85
C MET A 40 -15.38 -0.32 -9.62
N GLU A 41 -14.99 0.17 -8.45
CA GLU A 41 -15.26 1.55 -8.06
C GLU A 41 -14.23 2.54 -8.59
N PHE A 42 -12.99 2.10 -8.74
CA PHE A 42 -11.88 2.99 -9.02
C PHE A 42 -11.02 2.55 -10.20
N TYR A 43 -10.37 1.38 -10.14
CA TYR A 43 -9.37 1.00 -11.15
C TYR A 43 -9.95 0.82 -12.56
N SER A 44 -11.17 0.32 -12.68
CA SER A 44 -11.84 0.16 -13.97
C SER A 44 -12.07 1.49 -14.71
N LYS A 45 -12.01 2.60 -13.99
CA LYS A 45 -12.25 3.95 -14.54
C LYS A 45 -10.95 4.70 -14.84
N LEU A 46 -9.80 4.16 -14.42
CA LEU A 46 -8.52 4.80 -14.67
C LEU A 46 -8.04 4.56 -16.10
N ASN A 47 -7.74 5.65 -16.78
CA ASN A 47 -7.17 5.60 -18.13
C ASN A 47 -5.73 6.11 -18.13
N ARG A 48 -4.93 5.52 -18.98
CA ARG A 48 -3.54 5.91 -19.17
C ARG A 48 -3.45 7.29 -19.82
N ASN A 49 -2.53 8.11 -19.34
CA ASN A 49 -2.30 9.45 -19.89
C ASN A 49 -1.79 9.42 -21.34
N ASP A 50 -1.21 8.30 -21.78
CA ASP A 50 -0.73 8.12 -23.15
C ASP A 50 -1.83 7.73 -24.15
N GLY A 51 -3.09 7.65 -23.69
CA GLY A 51 -4.24 7.31 -24.53
C GLY A 51 -4.30 5.84 -24.95
N LYS A 52 -3.45 4.97 -24.42
CA LYS A 52 -3.39 3.54 -24.80
C LYS A 52 -4.40 2.66 -24.06
N GLY A 53 -5.44 3.27 -23.49
CA GLY A 53 -6.53 2.55 -22.83
C GLY A 53 -6.48 2.58 -21.30
N SER A 54 -7.02 1.56 -20.68
CA SER A 54 -7.13 1.46 -19.23
C SER A 54 -5.77 1.32 -18.55
N CYS A 55 -5.65 1.91 -17.35
CA CYS A 55 -4.52 1.69 -16.47
C CYS A 55 -4.44 0.24 -15.97
N CYS A 56 -5.61 -0.34 -15.70
CA CYS A 56 -5.71 -1.69 -15.17
C CYS A 56 -5.89 -2.68 -16.30
N ASN A 57 -4.95 -3.61 -16.40
CA ASN A 57 -5.08 -4.79 -17.24
C ASN A 57 -5.31 -5.99 -16.31
N LEU A 58 -6.59 -6.28 -16.04
CA LEU A 58 -7.05 -7.33 -15.14
C LEU A 58 -6.73 -7.05 -13.66
N MET A 59 -5.56 -7.39 -13.16
CA MET A 59 -5.22 -7.31 -11.74
C MET A 59 -3.95 -6.50 -11.44
N ASP A 60 -3.54 -5.65 -12.35
CA ASP A 60 -2.28 -4.92 -12.27
C ASP A 60 -2.29 -3.71 -11.31
N CYS A 61 -3.48 -3.28 -10.87
CA CYS A 61 -3.63 -2.13 -9.98
C CYS A 61 -3.77 -2.56 -8.52
N ARG A 62 -3.11 -1.83 -7.63
CA ARG A 62 -3.12 -2.10 -6.19
C ARG A 62 -2.76 -0.87 -5.37
N PRO A 63 -3.19 -0.80 -4.10
CA PRO A 63 -2.67 0.18 -3.15
C PRO A 63 -1.16 0.03 -2.98
N THR A 64 -0.47 1.14 -2.77
CA THR A 64 0.96 1.16 -2.54
C THR A 64 1.38 2.28 -1.61
N GLN A 65 2.67 2.39 -1.37
CA GLN A 65 3.31 3.50 -0.68
C GLN A 65 4.00 4.41 -1.70
N SER A 66 4.01 5.70 -1.42
CA SER A 66 4.74 6.69 -2.21
C SER A 66 5.66 7.51 -1.33
N ARG A 67 6.70 8.06 -1.93
CA ARG A 67 7.60 9.01 -1.29
C ARG A 67 8.12 10.03 -2.31
N MET A 68 8.54 11.19 -1.82
CA MET A 68 9.28 12.16 -2.61
C MET A 68 10.77 11.93 -2.41
N VAL A 69 11.52 11.89 -3.51
CA VAL A 69 12.97 11.79 -3.50
C VAL A 69 13.53 12.89 -4.42
N GLY A 70 14.09 13.95 -3.81
CA GLY A 70 14.51 15.11 -4.57
C GLY A 70 13.34 15.77 -5.30
N ASP A 71 13.35 15.72 -6.62
CA ASP A 71 12.38 16.34 -7.52
C ASP A 71 11.39 15.35 -8.17
N HIS A 72 11.39 14.10 -7.75
CA HIS A 72 10.52 13.07 -8.31
C HIS A 72 9.87 12.21 -7.24
N TYR A 73 8.78 11.57 -7.61
CA TYR A 73 8.10 10.58 -6.78
C TYR A 73 8.63 9.18 -7.03
N GLU A 74 8.64 8.39 -5.99
CA GLU A 74 8.80 6.95 -6.08
C GLU A 74 7.60 6.25 -5.46
N VAL A 75 7.24 5.12 -6.02
CA VAL A 75 6.24 4.19 -5.48
C VAL A 75 6.85 2.83 -5.22
N LYS A 76 6.33 2.13 -4.26
CA LYS A 76 6.81 0.82 -3.91
C LYS A 76 6.07 -0.24 -4.73
N VAL A 77 6.78 -0.94 -5.60
CA VAL A 77 6.22 -1.97 -6.48
C VAL A 77 6.95 -3.27 -6.23
N ASP A 78 6.23 -4.30 -5.84
CA ASP A 78 6.78 -5.63 -5.51
C ASP A 78 7.97 -5.54 -4.52
N GLY A 79 7.85 -4.67 -3.51
CA GLY A 79 8.85 -4.47 -2.47
C GLY A 79 10.01 -3.52 -2.82
N GLU A 80 10.11 -3.05 -4.06
CA GLU A 80 11.17 -2.13 -4.51
C GLU A 80 10.63 -0.71 -4.78
N TRP A 81 11.38 0.29 -4.35
CA TRP A 81 11.10 1.69 -4.70
C TRP A 81 11.41 1.94 -6.16
N THR A 82 10.41 2.37 -6.91
CA THR A 82 10.47 2.58 -8.34
C THR A 82 10.18 4.04 -8.67
N PRO A 83 11.09 4.74 -9.39
CA PRO A 83 10.85 6.10 -9.81
C PRO A 83 9.62 6.22 -10.72
N VAL A 84 8.84 7.28 -10.50
CA VAL A 84 7.61 7.54 -11.25
C VAL A 84 7.84 8.61 -12.30
N PRO A 85 7.77 8.29 -13.58
CA PRO A 85 7.74 9.29 -14.63
C PRO A 85 6.50 10.19 -14.50
N LYS A 86 6.66 11.50 -14.75
CA LYS A 86 5.55 12.47 -14.60
C LYS A 86 4.35 12.14 -15.47
N ASP A 87 4.57 11.60 -16.65
CA ASP A 87 3.51 11.19 -17.59
C ASP A 87 2.71 9.96 -17.12
N LYS A 88 3.16 9.28 -16.08
CA LYS A 88 2.44 8.14 -15.47
C LYS A 88 1.57 8.55 -14.28
N ILE A 89 1.69 9.79 -13.82
CA ILE A 89 0.89 10.29 -12.70
C ILE A 89 -0.50 10.69 -13.18
N ASN A 90 -1.52 10.02 -12.65
CA ASN A 90 -2.91 10.38 -12.88
C ASN A 90 -3.36 11.41 -11.84
N ASN A 91 -3.90 12.53 -12.31
CA ASN A 91 -4.42 13.62 -11.47
C ASN A 91 -5.84 13.30 -10.96
N VAL A 92 -5.96 12.19 -10.26
CA VAL A 92 -7.19 11.75 -9.60
C VAL A 92 -6.90 11.40 -8.15
N VAL A 93 -7.89 11.53 -7.30
CA VAL A 93 -7.78 11.14 -5.90
C VAL A 93 -8.45 9.79 -5.71
N ALA A 94 -7.73 8.85 -5.13
CA ALA A 94 -8.30 7.54 -4.80
C ALA A 94 -9.34 7.66 -3.67
N PRO A 95 -10.34 6.77 -3.62
CA PRO A 95 -11.40 6.83 -2.62
C PRO A 95 -10.89 6.74 -1.17
N ASP A 96 -9.79 6.03 -0.93
CA ASP A 96 -9.13 5.95 0.38
C ASP A 96 -8.14 7.09 0.64
N GLY A 97 -7.91 7.96 -0.33
CA GLY A 97 -6.94 9.06 -0.25
C GLY A 97 -5.48 8.62 -0.29
N GLY A 98 -5.20 7.35 -0.50
CA GLY A 98 -3.86 6.78 -0.53
C GLY A 98 -3.22 6.77 -1.91
N ALA A 99 -1.99 6.26 -1.98
CA ALA A 99 -1.29 6.00 -3.23
C ALA A 99 -1.72 4.66 -3.83
N HIS A 100 -1.82 4.63 -5.17
CA HIS A 100 -2.11 3.41 -5.92
C HIS A 100 -1.20 3.33 -7.14
N VAL A 101 -0.86 2.11 -7.53
CA VAL A 101 -0.04 1.85 -8.71
C VAL A 101 -0.69 0.81 -9.60
N CYS A 102 -0.63 1.02 -10.89
CA CYS A 102 -0.95 0.04 -11.91
C CYS A 102 0.34 -0.31 -12.64
N ALA A 103 0.82 -1.50 -12.45
CA ALA A 103 2.09 -1.96 -13.00
C ALA A 103 2.07 -3.47 -13.20
N PRO A 104 2.73 -3.98 -14.24
CA PRO A 104 2.90 -5.40 -14.40
C PRO A 104 3.84 -5.94 -13.31
N ARG A 105 3.88 -7.25 -13.22
CA ARG A 105 4.84 -7.92 -12.34
C ARG A 105 6.26 -7.48 -12.67
N GLN A 106 7.01 -7.06 -11.65
CA GLN A 106 8.36 -6.49 -11.80
C GLN A 106 9.43 -7.57 -12.01
N VAL A 107 9.28 -8.36 -13.07
CA VAL A 107 10.22 -9.44 -13.41
C VAL A 107 10.68 -9.30 -14.86
N GLY A 108 11.93 -9.64 -15.11
CA GLY A 108 12.51 -9.60 -16.46
C GLY A 108 12.34 -8.22 -17.13
N PRO A 109 11.80 -8.15 -18.35
CA PRO A 109 11.67 -6.91 -19.12
C PRO A 109 10.63 -5.93 -18.52
N ASN A 110 9.80 -6.38 -17.58
CA ASN A 110 8.80 -5.55 -16.94
C ASN A 110 9.36 -4.76 -15.74
N LYS A 111 10.60 -4.99 -15.35
CA LYS A 111 11.22 -4.28 -14.23
C LYS A 111 11.24 -2.77 -14.49
N GLY A 112 10.67 -2.00 -13.56
CA GLY A 112 10.54 -0.55 -13.67
C GLY A 112 9.41 -0.05 -14.56
N VAL A 113 8.63 -0.93 -15.18
CA VAL A 113 7.49 -0.54 -16.01
C VAL A 113 6.31 -0.16 -15.13
N LEU A 114 5.78 1.04 -15.35
CA LEU A 114 4.57 1.55 -14.71
C LEU A 114 3.55 1.95 -15.78
N PHE A 115 2.28 1.62 -15.57
CA PHE A 115 1.19 2.08 -16.43
C PHE A 115 0.59 3.39 -15.94
N CYS A 116 0.22 3.43 -14.67
CA CYS A 116 -0.36 4.59 -14.00
C CYS A 116 0.01 4.60 -12.53
N VAL A 117 0.10 5.81 -11.98
CA VAL A 117 0.30 6.05 -10.56
C VAL A 117 -0.70 7.09 -10.09
N VAL A 118 -1.37 6.82 -8.99
CA VAL A 118 -2.20 7.80 -8.27
C VAL A 118 -1.48 8.17 -6.99
N LEU A 119 -1.22 9.44 -6.81
CA LEU A 119 -0.55 9.95 -5.61
C LEU A 119 -1.55 10.17 -4.47
N PRO A 120 -1.10 10.18 -3.22
CA PRO A 120 -1.96 10.48 -2.07
C PRO A 120 -2.57 11.87 -2.18
N ARG A 121 -3.76 12.04 -1.59
CA ARG A 121 -4.47 13.34 -1.55
C ARG A 121 -3.63 14.48 -0.99
N GLU A 122 -2.88 14.22 0.05
CA GLU A 122 -2.02 15.20 0.73
C GLU A 122 -0.99 15.80 -0.21
N VAL A 123 -0.40 14.98 -1.06
CA VAL A 123 0.61 15.41 -2.04
C VAL A 123 -0.03 16.26 -3.14
N GLN A 124 -1.19 15.87 -3.64
CA GLN A 124 -1.91 16.60 -4.68
C GLN A 124 -2.39 17.98 -4.20
N ALA A 125 -2.71 18.12 -2.92
CA ALA A 125 -3.12 19.39 -2.32
C ALA A 125 -1.97 20.41 -2.27
N VAL A 126 -0.73 19.97 -2.15
CA VAL A 126 0.45 20.86 -2.09
C VAL A 126 0.76 21.45 -3.47
N GLU A 127 0.57 20.72 -4.55
CA GLU A 127 0.84 21.22 -5.91
C GLU A 127 -0.11 22.35 -6.33
N VAL A 128 -1.32 22.40 -5.78
CA VAL A 128 -2.31 23.47 -6.06
C VAL A 128 -1.95 24.78 -5.37
N PHE A 129 -1.12 24.76 -4.33
CA PHE A 129 -0.78 25.94 -3.52
C PHE A 129 0.43 26.75 -4.01
N TRP A 130 1.17 26.28 -5.03
CA TRP A 130 2.33 26.98 -5.59
C TRP A 130 2.14 27.27 -7.09
N PRO A 131 1.28 28.24 -7.45
CA PRO A 131 1.08 28.56 -8.87
C PRO A 131 2.20 29.45 -9.44
N TYR A 132 3.18 29.87 -8.66
CA TYR A 132 4.26 30.76 -9.12
C TYR A 132 5.62 30.45 -8.52
N SER A 133 6.42 29.81 -9.31
CA SER A 133 7.89 29.90 -9.23
C SER A 133 8.42 30.08 -10.63
#